data_3c403f50538af2ad49886c22959b0a81
#
_entry.id   3c403f50538af2ad49886c22959b0a81
#
_cell.length_a   1.000
_cell.length_b   1.000
_cell.length_c   1.000
_cell.angle_alpha   90.00
_cell.angle_beta   90.00
_cell.angle_gamma   90.00
#
_symmetry.space_group_name_H-M   'P 1'
#
loop_
_entity.id
_entity.type
_entity.pdbx_description
1 polymer ?
#
loop_
_entity_poly.entity_id
_entity_poly.type
_entity_poly.pdbx_seq_one_letter_code
_entity_poly.pdbx_strand_id
1 'polypeptide(L)'
;MTTRNANTTVNANEMTFGIEIETIAPDHAVRNEGLRIGPYKRGVQVPYLPAGWKAESDCSIDNSNGGHRCEIVSPVLRGPEGLAQVAEVVKTLEAHGHRINASCGIHVHVGWKREWDAAALARLVTITSYCEAGLYAITGTKNRERGRFCGGVRKYGNDKAAKPHLDRNRYHALNLTNLANGTKDTVEFRVFSGSLSATKTTGWVQVCLGLVERALVGKRLPKWTPAPATGGWKKAGPGQSETERLLGYLAWGKGYARIQGRQYGWISDAIPQDAVKAEFRRLAKK
;
A
#
# COMPACT_ATOMS: atom_id res chain seq x y z
N MET A 1 -20.58 13.68 29.73
CA MET A 1 -19.63 12.60 30.08
C MET A 1 -19.73 11.52 29.04
N THR A 2 -18.85 11.56 28.04
CA THR A 2 -18.81 10.59 26.94
C THR A 2 -18.00 9.40 27.43
N THR A 3 -18.66 8.28 27.64
CA THR A 3 -18.06 6.99 27.97
C THR A 3 -17.03 6.63 26.91
N ARG A 4 -15.76 6.67 27.29
CA ARG A 4 -14.66 6.13 26.51
C ARG A 4 -14.90 4.63 26.36
N ASN A 5 -15.34 4.21 25.18
CA ASN A 5 -15.39 2.80 24.83
C ASN A 5 -13.99 2.21 24.94
N ALA A 6 -13.86 1.32 25.91
CA ALA A 6 -12.66 0.56 26.20
C ALA A 6 -12.32 -0.37 25.04
N ASN A 7 -11.02 -0.42 24.72
CA ASN A 7 -10.34 -1.55 24.09
C ASN A 7 -11.01 -2.22 22.88
N THR A 8 -11.19 -1.49 21.79
CA THR A 8 -11.31 -2.15 20.49
C THR A 8 -9.91 -2.67 20.14
N THR A 9 -9.67 -3.94 20.39
CA THR A 9 -8.46 -4.64 19.95
C THR A 9 -8.56 -4.81 18.45
N VAL A 10 -8.00 -3.86 17.70
CA VAL A 10 -7.89 -4.00 16.26
C VAL A 10 -6.76 -4.97 15.98
N ASN A 11 -7.07 -6.05 15.27
CA ASN A 11 -6.10 -7.02 14.81
C ASN A 11 -5.94 -6.82 13.30
N ALA A 12 -4.71 -6.56 12.84
CA ALA A 12 -4.44 -6.41 11.42
C ALA A 12 -4.88 -7.64 10.60
N ASN A 13 -4.82 -8.85 11.20
CA ASN A 13 -5.30 -10.08 10.58
C ASN A 13 -6.81 -10.10 10.30
N GLU A 14 -7.58 -9.25 10.97
CA GLU A 14 -9.03 -9.13 10.76
C GLU A 14 -9.39 -7.99 9.82
N MET A 15 -8.42 -7.15 9.48
CA MET A 15 -8.63 -6.05 8.55
C MET A 15 -8.78 -6.57 7.13
N THR A 16 -9.72 -5.98 6.41
CA THR A 16 -9.88 -6.26 4.99
C THR A 16 -8.93 -5.38 4.17
N PHE A 17 -8.49 -5.90 3.04
CA PHE A 17 -7.73 -5.14 2.07
C PHE A 17 -8.11 -5.53 0.63
N GLY A 18 -7.71 -4.70 -0.32
CA GLY A 18 -7.74 -4.97 -1.74
C GLY A 18 -6.47 -4.44 -2.38
N ILE A 19 -6.15 -4.93 -3.56
CA ILE A 19 -4.99 -4.50 -4.32
C ILE A 19 -5.36 -4.30 -5.78
N GLU A 20 -4.82 -3.25 -6.37
CA GLU A 20 -4.84 -2.96 -7.79
C GLU A 20 -3.41 -3.06 -8.30
N ILE A 21 -3.17 -3.89 -9.34
CA ILE A 21 -1.84 -4.17 -9.89
C ILE A 21 -1.84 -3.75 -11.36
N GLU A 22 -1.21 -2.61 -11.66
CA GLU A 22 -1.07 -2.13 -13.03
C GLU A 22 0.00 -2.93 -13.76
N THR A 23 -0.37 -3.46 -14.93
CA THR A 23 0.48 -4.30 -15.77
C THR A 23 0.26 -4.01 -17.26
N ILE A 24 1.12 -4.56 -18.08
CA ILE A 24 0.94 -4.66 -19.52
C ILE A 24 0.74 -6.14 -19.84
N ALA A 25 -0.48 -6.51 -20.22
CA ALA A 25 -0.82 -7.87 -20.61
C ALA A 25 -0.27 -8.16 -22.01
N PRO A 26 0.31 -9.34 -22.25
CA PRO A 26 0.81 -9.71 -23.56
C PRO A 26 -0.33 -10.10 -24.51
N ASP A 27 -0.09 -10.00 -25.81
CA ASP A 27 -1.07 -10.32 -26.85
C ASP A 27 -1.57 -11.76 -26.77
N HIS A 28 -0.70 -12.71 -26.41
CA HIS A 28 -1.11 -14.12 -26.33
C HIS A 28 -2.10 -14.38 -25.18
N ALA A 29 -2.01 -13.65 -24.08
CA ALA A 29 -2.97 -13.79 -22.99
C ALA A 29 -4.39 -13.39 -23.45
N VAL A 30 -4.49 -12.34 -24.27
CA VAL A 30 -5.79 -11.90 -24.82
C VAL A 30 -6.27 -12.86 -25.93
N ARG A 31 -5.38 -13.28 -26.85
CA ARG A 31 -5.77 -14.06 -28.01
C ARG A 31 -5.98 -15.56 -27.71
N ASN A 32 -5.15 -16.13 -26.84
CA ASN A 32 -5.03 -17.59 -26.68
C ASN A 32 -5.48 -18.08 -25.29
N GLU A 33 -5.39 -17.21 -24.25
CA GLU A 33 -5.66 -17.61 -22.87
C GLU A 33 -6.99 -17.06 -22.33
N GLY A 34 -7.75 -16.40 -23.20
CA GLY A 34 -9.10 -15.93 -22.88
C GLY A 34 -9.14 -14.69 -21.96
N LEU A 35 -8.02 -13.99 -21.75
CA LEU A 35 -8.00 -12.74 -20.99
C LEU A 35 -8.92 -11.72 -21.69
N ARG A 36 -9.87 -11.18 -20.93
CA ARG A 36 -10.71 -10.05 -21.33
C ARG A 36 -10.48 -8.89 -20.38
N ILE A 37 -10.13 -7.74 -20.94
CA ILE A 37 -9.91 -6.52 -20.19
C ILE A 37 -11.18 -5.68 -20.27
N GLY A 38 -11.90 -5.57 -19.17
CA GLY A 38 -13.11 -4.77 -19.09
C GLY A 38 -12.85 -3.26 -19.12
N PRO A 39 -13.87 -2.44 -19.33
CA PRO A 39 -13.72 -1.00 -19.18
C PRO A 39 -13.44 -0.64 -17.70
N TYR A 40 -12.88 0.54 -17.47
CA TYR A 40 -12.58 1.07 -16.13
C TYR A 40 -13.77 0.92 -15.17
N LYS A 41 -13.54 0.37 -13.97
CA LYS A 41 -14.54 0.02 -12.94
C LYS A 41 -15.54 -1.08 -13.32
N ARG A 42 -15.36 -1.73 -14.44
CA ARG A 42 -16.20 -2.85 -14.89
C ARG A 42 -15.32 -4.03 -15.32
N GLY A 43 -14.40 -4.41 -14.42
CA GLY A 43 -13.44 -5.47 -14.66
C GLY A 43 -14.12 -6.81 -14.94
N VAL A 44 -13.46 -7.62 -15.78
CA VAL A 44 -13.87 -8.98 -16.16
C VAL A 44 -12.98 -10.00 -15.45
N GLN A 45 -13.57 -11.10 -14.98
CA GLN A 45 -12.83 -12.19 -14.35
C GLN A 45 -11.66 -12.65 -15.22
N VAL A 46 -10.46 -12.72 -14.65
CA VAL A 46 -9.28 -13.26 -15.31
C VAL A 46 -9.30 -14.78 -15.23
N PRO A 47 -9.27 -15.51 -16.38
CA PRO A 47 -9.52 -16.97 -16.37
C PRO A 47 -8.47 -17.78 -15.64
N TYR A 48 -7.22 -17.33 -15.60
CA TYR A 48 -6.10 -18.02 -14.94
C TYR A 48 -5.78 -17.50 -13.53
N LEU A 49 -6.63 -16.65 -12.98
CA LEU A 49 -6.50 -16.16 -11.60
C LEU A 49 -7.63 -16.69 -10.71
N PRO A 50 -7.43 -16.72 -9.40
CA PRO A 50 -8.47 -17.11 -8.47
C PRO A 50 -9.78 -16.33 -8.66
N ALA A 51 -10.89 -16.92 -8.21
CA ALA A 51 -12.20 -16.29 -8.35
C ALA A 51 -12.24 -14.88 -7.75
N GLY A 52 -12.89 -13.95 -8.45
CA GLY A 52 -13.04 -12.57 -8.03
C GLY A 52 -11.94 -11.61 -8.50
N TRP A 53 -10.80 -12.12 -9.01
CA TRP A 53 -9.77 -11.28 -9.61
C TRP A 53 -10.16 -10.87 -11.03
N LYS A 54 -10.15 -9.57 -11.28
CA LYS A 54 -10.66 -8.98 -12.52
C LYS A 54 -9.59 -8.16 -13.22
N ALA A 55 -9.70 -8.07 -14.54
CA ALA A 55 -8.89 -7.19 -15.37
C ALA A 55 -9.75 -6.03 -15.90
N GLU A 56 -9.25 -4.81 -15.75
CA GLU A 56 -9.86 -3.61 -16.33
C GLU A 56 -8.82 -2.72 -16.99
N SER A 57 -9.26 -1.83 -17.87
CA SER A 57 -8.39 -0.92 -18.60
C SER A 57 -8.09 0.32 -17.76
N ASP A 58 -6.82 0.70 -17.65
CA ASP A 58 -6.40 1.99 -17.11
C ASP A 58 -5.59 2.76 -18.16
N CYS A 59 -6.07 3.97 -18.51
CA CYS A 59 -5.43 4.82 -19.51
C CYS A 59 -4.12 5.46 -19.03
N SER A 60 -3.80 5.42 -17.74
CA SER A 60 -2.55 5.93 -17.18
C SER A 60 -1.34 5.06 -17.52
N ILE A 61 -1.58 3.78 -17.84
CA ILE A 61 -0.53 2.82 -18.20
C ILE A 61 0.01 3.11 -19.60
N ASP A 62 1.31 3.28 -19.71
CA ASP A 62 1.98 3.41 -21.01
C ASP A 62 2.22 2.03 -21.63
N ASN A 63 1.65 1.80 -22.79
CA ASN A 63 1.84 0.58 -23.58
C ASN A 63 2.50 0.84 -24.96
N SER A 64 3.25 1.92 -25.09
CA SER A 64 3.94 2.28 -26.35
C SER A 64 4.85 1.18 -26.89
N ASN A 65 5.36 0.31 -26.03
CA ASN A 65 6.17 -0.87 -26.37
C ASN A 65 5.33 -2.14 -26.64
N GLY A 66 4.04 -1.98 -26.98
CA GLY A 66 3.12 -3.08 -27.29
C GLY A 66 2.49 -3.74 -26.05
N GLY A 67 1.48 -4.58 -26.31
CA GLY A 67 0.65 -5.21 -25.29
C GLY A 67 -0.57 -4.36 -24.89
N HIS A 68 -1.31 -4.82 -23.89
CA HIS A 68 -2.58 -4.24 -23.48
C HIS A 68 -2.47 -3.61 -22.08
N ARG A 69 -2.97 -2.40 -21.93
CA ARG A 69 -3.12 -1.75 -20.62
C ARG A 69 -4.04 -2.57 -19.76
N CYS A 70 -3.57 -3.01 -18.61
CA CYS A 70 -4.31 -3.95 -17.78
C CYS A 70 -4.06 -3.66 -16.31
N GLU A 71 -5.10 -3.28 -15.60
CA GLU A 71 -5.12 -3.22 -14.15
C GLU A 71 -5.80 -4.47 -13.61
N ILE A 72 -5.11 -5.22 -12.78
CA ILE A 72 -5.62 -6.41 -12.12
C ILE A 72 -6.14 -6.03 -10.74
N VAL A 73 -7.43 -6.19 -10.54
CA VAL A 73 -8.15 -5.78 -9.33
C VAL A 73 -8.54 -7.01 -8.51
N SER A 74 -8.17 -7.03 -7.24
CA SER A 74 -8.51 -8.12 -6.32
C SER A 74 -9.97 -8.06 -5.87
N PRO A 75 -10.54 -9.19 -5.43
CA PRO A 75 -11.67 -9.17 -4.50
C PRO A 75 -11.25 -8.55 -3.16
N VAL A 76 -12.21 -8.46 -2.22
CA VAL A 76 -11.88 -8.11 -0.83
C VAL A 76 -11.14 -9.29 -0.19
N LEU A 77 -9.93 -9.04 0.26
CA LEU A 77 -9.02 -10.01 0.85
C LEU A 77 -8.88 -9.78 2.36
N ARG A 78 -8.42 -10.80 3.06
CA ARG A 78 -8.17 -10.75 4.50
C ARG A 78 -7.12 -11.79 4.92
N GLY A 79 -6.39 -11.49 5.95
CA GLY A 79 -5.56 -12.43 6.65
C GLY A 79 -4.36 -12.98 5.88
N PRO A 80 -3.69 -13.97 6.44
CA PRO A 80 -2.60 -14.67 5.77
C PRO A 80 -3.00 -15.30 4.44
N GLU A 81 -4.23 -15.80 4.33
CA GLU A 81 -4.79 -16.39 3.11
C GLU A 81 -4.88 -15.36 1.98
N GLY A 82 -5.33 -14.14 2.32
CA GLY A 82 -5.37 -13.03 1.35
C GLY A 82 -3.97 -12.65 0.86
N LEU A 83 -2.98 -12.63 1.76
CA LEU A 83 -1.58 -12.38 1.37
C LEU A 83 -1.00 -13.51 0.51
N ALA A 84 -1.30 -14.77 0.84
CA ALA A 84 -0.89 -15.92 0.03
C ALA A 84 -1.49 -15.83 -1.38
N GLN A 85 -2.76 -15.44 -1.49
CA GLN A 85 -3.42 -15.24 -2.78
C GLN A 85 -2.78 -14.11 -3.60
N VAL A 86 -2.39 -12.99 -2.98
CA VAL A 86 -1.63 -11.94 -3.67
C VAL A 86 -0.29 -12.47 -4.18
N ALA A 87 0.42 -13.25 -3.36
CA ALA A 87 1.70 -13.86 -3.77
C ALA A 87 1.56 -14.82 -4.94
N GLU A 88 0.51 -15.62 -4.96
CA GLU A 88 0.15 -16.52 -6.05
C GLU A 88 -0.15 -15.73 -7.33
N VAL A 89 -1.03 -14.73 -7.23
CA VAL A 89 -1.46 -13.92 -8.38
C VAL A 89 -0.29 -13.23 -9.08
N VAL A 90 0.61 -12.58 -8.34
CA VAL A 90 1.74 -11.91 -9.00
C VAL A 90 2.69 -12.89 -9.69
N LYS A 91 2.88 -14.10 -9.14
CA LYS A 91 3.65 -15.18 -9.80
C LYS A 91 2.94 -15.68 -11.05
N THR A 92 1.63 -15.86 -11.00
CA THR A 92 0.82 -16.29 -12.14
C THR A 92 0.86 -15.23 -13.26
N LEU A 93 0.71 -13.94 -12.92
CA LEU A 93 0.83 -12.87 -13.92
C LEU A 93 2.20 -12.87 -14.61
N GLU A 94 3.29 -13.05 -13.84
CA GLU A 94 4.64 -13.15 -14.39
C GLU A 94 4.76 -14.37 -15.32
N ALA A 95 4.25 -15.53 -14.91
CA ALA A 95 4.27 -16.77 -15.71
C ALA A 95 3.46 -16.65 -17.02
N HIS A 96 2.36 -15.88 -17.02
CA HIS A 96 1.57 -15.56 -18.21
C HIS A 96 2.14 -14.39 -19.02
N GLY A 97 3.36 -13.94 -18.73
CA GLY A 97 4.09 -12.95 -19.53
C GLY A 97 3.63 -11.50 -19.34
N HIS A 98 2.85 -11.20 -18.29
CA HIS A 98 2.59 -9.81 -17.94
C HIS A 98 3.89 -9.07 -17.64
N ARG A 99 3.95 -7.81 -17.99
CA ARG A 99 5.12 -6.94 -17.78
C ARG A 99 4.73 -5.70 -17.01
N ILE A 100 5.72 -5.04 -16.46
CA ILE A 100 5.60 -3.73 -15.82
C ILE A 100 6.57 -2.75 -16.44
N ASN A 101 6.26 -1.47 -16.39
CA ASN A 101 7.16 -0.38 -16.72
C ASN A 101 7.08 0.75 -15.70
N ALA A 102 7.72 1.88 -15.97
CA ALA A 102 7.77 3.02 -15.06
C ALA A 102 6.40 3.71 -14.82
N SER A 103 5.43 3.51 -15.71
CA SER A 103 4.08 4.05 -15.56
C SER A 103 3.22 3.21 -14.60
N CYS A 104 3.53 1.91 -14.47
CA CYS A 104 2.76 1.00 -13.63
C CYS A 104 2.93 1.30 -12.14
N GLY A 105 1.84 1.21 -11.40
CA GLY A 105 1.80 1.31 -9.95
C GLY A 105 1.10 0.11 -9.32
N ILE A 106 1.18 0.06 -7.99
CA ILE A 106 0.37 -0.81 -7.16
C ILE A 106 -0.35 0.06 -6.15
N HIS A 107 -1.66 -0.12 -6.06
CA HIS A 107 -2.49 0.55 -5.08
C HIS A 107 -3.00 -0.46 -4.05
N VAL A 108 -2.89 -0.10 -2.78
CA VAL A 108 -3.36 -0.94 -1.68
C VAL A 108 -4.50 -0.23 -0.98
N HIS A 109 -5.66 -0.83 -1.00
CA HIS A 109 -6.85 -0.38 -0.28
C HIS A 109 -6.94 -1.11 1.05
N VAL A 110 -7.08 -0.38 2.13
CA VAL A 110 -7.33 -0.95 3.45
C VAL A 110 -8.74 -0.55 3.89
N GLY A 111 -9.55 -1.54 4.26
CA GLY A 111 -10.91 -1.31 4.74
C GLY A 111 -10.91 -0.40 5.95
N TRP A 112 -11.81 0.58 5.95
CA TRP A 112 -11.98 1.55 7.02
C TRP A 112 -13.41 1.47 7.54
N LYS A 113 -13.57 1.13 8.80
CA LYS A 113 -14.89 1.07 9.41
C LYS A 113 -15.36 2.46 9.81
N ARG A 114 -16.61 2.80 9.51
CA ARG A 114 -17.18 4.13 9.80
C ARG A 114 -17.24 4.46 11.28
N GLU A 115 -17.34 3.46 12.14
CA GLU A 115 -17.31 3.60 13.60
C GLU A 115 -15.92 3.93 14.16
N TRP A 116 -14.87 3.86 13.33
CA TRP A 116 -13.53 4.25 13.75
C TRP A 116 -13.42 5.76 13.89
N ASP A 117 -12.79 6.18 15.00
CA ASP A 117 -12.64 7.57 15.39
C ASP A 117 -12.00 8.44 14.28
N ALA A 118 -12.58 9.61 14.05
CA ALA A 118 -12.02 10.61 13.13
C ALA A 118 -10.57 11.00 13.52
N ALA A 119 -10.24 10.96 14.81
CA ALA A 119 -8.87 11.15 15.28
C ALA A 119 -7.92 10.03 14.80
N ALA A 120 -8.42 8.82 14.55
CA ALA A 120 -7.62 7.75 13.96
C ALA A 120 -7.23 8.08 12.51
N LEU A 121 -8.14 8.67 11.73
CA LEU A 121 -7.84 9.12 10.37
C LEU A 121 -6.79 10.23 10.35
N ALA A 122 -6.92 11.22 11.24
CA ALA A 122 -5.92 12.28 11.40
C ALA A 122 -4.55 11.71 11.84
N ARG A 123 -4.55 10.70 12.72
CA ARG A 123 -3.33 9.97 13.09
C ARG A 123 -2.72 9.25 11.89
N LEU A 124 -3.54 8.58 11.05
CA LEU A 124 -3.06 7.88 9.86
C LEU A 124 -2.33 8.85 8.90
N VAL A 125 -2.91 10.02 8.65
CA VAL A 125 -2.27 11.06 7.83
C VAL A 125 -0.92 11.47 8.41
N THR A 126 -0.86 11.74 9.72
CA THR A 126 0.37 12.15 10.40
C THR A 126 1.43 11.05 10.37
N ILE A 127 1.03 9.80 10.61
CA ILE A 127 1.91 8.63 10.58
C ILE A 127 2.46 8.43 9.17
N THR A 128 1.59 8.49 8.15
CA THR A 128 1.99 8.35 6.75
C THR A 128 2.96 9.44 6.35
N SER A 129 2.70 10.68 6.72
CA SER A 129 3.62 11.81 6.49
C SER A 129 4.96 11.60 7.18
N TYR A 130 4.97 11.07 8.40
CA TYR A 130 6.19 10.77 9.15
C TYR A 130 7.02 9.65 8.48
N CYS A 131 6.36 8.62 7.94
CA CYS A 131 7.00 7.48 7.30
C CYS A 131 7.20 7.64 5.79
N GLU A 132 6.77 8.75 5.20
CA GLU A 132 6.66 8.95 3.75
C GLU A 132 7.97 8.68 3.00
N ALA A 133 9.08 9.18 3.51
CA ALA A 133 10.39 8.93 2.92
C ALA A 133 10.76 7.43 2.91
N GLY A 134 10.43 6.72 3.97
CA GLY A 134 10.61 5.27 4.05
C GLY A 134 9.69 4.52 3.09
N LEU A 135 8.45 4.99 2.93
CA LEU A 135 7.50 4.41 1.98
C LEU A 135 8.01 4.52 0.53
N TYR A 136 8.54 5.67 0.13
CA TYR A 136 9.16 5.79 -1.20
C TYR A 136 10.43 4.95 -1.31
N ALA A 137 11.26 4.88 -0.26
CA ALA A 137 12.49 4.10 -0.27
C ALA A 137 12.24 2.61 -0.54
N ILE A 138 11.20 2.03 0.04
CA ILE A 138 10.86 0.61 -0.16
C ILE A 138 10.25 0.31 -1.52
N THR A 139 9.98 1.31 -2.37
CA THR A 139 9.56 1.07 -3.77
C THR A 139 10.74 0.67 -4.65
N GLY A 140 11.96 1.09 -4.31
CA GLY A 140 13.16 0.88 -5.11
C GLY A 140 13.26 1.75 -6.34
N THR A 141 12.44 2.81 -6.46
CA THR A 141 12.47 3.79 -7.57
C THR A 141 12.16 5.20 -7.07
N LYS A 142 12.79 6.19 -7.69
CA LYS A 142 12.53 7.62 -7.43
C LYS A 142 11.33 8.16 -8.21
N ASN A 143 10.80 7.40 -9.16
CA ASN A 143 9.72 7.85 -10.04
C ASN A 143 8.42 8.14 -9.27
N ARG A 144 8.13 7.33 -8.23
CA ARG A 144 6.90 7.52 -7.44
C ARG A 144 6.94 8.80 -6.61
N GLU A 145 8.05 9.10 -5.94
CA GLU A 145 8.23 10.33 -5.16
C GLU A 145 8.09 11.61 -6.02
N ARG A 146 8.57 11.54 -7.26
CA ARG A 146 8.53 12.65 -8.21
C ARG A 146 7.27 12.68 -9.07
N GLY A 147 6.50 11.59 -9.05
CA GLY A 147 5.33 11.40 -9.89
C GLY A 147 4.15 12.27 -9.47
N ARG A 148 3.36 12.70 -10.46
CA ARG A 148 2.13 13.48 -10.23
C ARG A 148 1.00 12.68 -9.60
N PHE A 149 1.03 11.35 -9.70
CA PHE A 149 -0.07 10.46 -9.29
C PHE A 149 -0.01 9.96 -7.85
N CYS A 150 1.08 10.25 -7.14
CA CYS A 150 1.29 9.82 -5.75
C CYS A 150 2.11 10.85 -4.97
N GLY A 151 1.73 12.12 -5.08
CA GLY A 151 2.37 13.21 -4.38
C GLY A 151 2.34 13.04 -2.86
N GLY A 152 3.31 13.62 -2.17
CA GLY A 152 3.47 13.48 -0.73
C GLY A 152 2.27 13.95 0.06
N VAL A 153 1.99 13.27 1.16
CA VAL A 153 0.88 13.54 2.09
C VAL A 153 1.05 14.90 2.78
N ARG A 154 2.27 15.40 2.88
CA ARG A 154 2.59 16.74 3.41
C ARG A 154 1.91 17.89 2.68
N LYS A 155 1.50 17.67 1.43
CA LYS A 155 0.71 18.64 0.67
C LYS A 155 -0.69 18.89 1.24
N TYR A 156 -1.17 18.05 2.16
CA TYR A 156 -2.43 18.28 2.87
C TYR A 156 -2.40 19.47 3.85
N GLY A 157 -1.27 20.16 3.96
CA GLY A 157 -1.11 21.31 4.85
C GLY A 157 -0.24 21.01 6.07
N ASN A 158 0.11 22.06 6.78
CA ASN A 158 0.93 21.95 7.96
C ASN A 158 0.18 21.20 9.08
N ASP A 159 0.95 20.54 9.86
CA ASP A 159 0.80 19.63 10.97
C ASP A 159 -0.37 19.84 11.96
N LYS A 160 -1.04 20.97 11.97
CA LYS A 160 -2.12 21.26 12.91
C LYS A 160 -3.53 21.04 12.36
N ALA A 161 -3.67 20.83 11.07
CA ALA A 161 -4.97 20.81 10.42
C ALA A 161 -5.02 19.89 9.21
N ALA A 162 -4.32 18.77 9.20
CA ALA A 162 -4.60 17.75 8.20
C ALA A 162 -6.09 17.41 8.29
N LYS A 163 -6.87 18.13 7.52
CA LYS A 163 -8.27 17.82 7.26
C LYS A 163 -8.29 17.00 5.98
N PRO A 164 -7.88 15.74 6.01
CA PRO A 164 -7.65 14.90 4.83
C PRO A 164 -8.92 14.74 3.98
N HIS A 165 -10.08 14.99 4.58
CA HIS A 165 -11.38 14.95 3.93
C HIS A 165 -11.70 16.21 3.10
N LEU A 166 -10.90 17.26 3.19
CA LEU A 166 -11.10 18.50 2.41
C LEU A 166 -10.35 18.52 1.09
N ASP A 167 -9.31 17.68 0.94
CA ASP A 167 -8.59 17.55 -0.32
C ASP A 167 -9.30 16.53 -1.21
N ARG A 168 -9.91 17.01 -2.28
CA ARG A 168 -10.56 16.15 -3.29
C ARG A 168 -9.58 15.55 -4.30
N ASN A 169 -8.28 15.79 -4.14
CA ASN A 169 -7.26 15.29 -5.02
C ASN A 169 -6.85 13.85 -4.64
N ARG A 170 -7.16 12.89 -5.51
CA ARG A 170 -6.81 11.47 -5.33
C ARG A 170 -5.31 11.17 -5.53
N TYR A 171 -4.52 12.11 -6.03
CA TYR A 171 -3.14 11.87 -6.44
C TYR A 171 -2.12 12.08 -5.32
N HIS A 172 -2.44 11.62 -4.12
CA HIS A 172 -1.54 11.57 -2.97
C HIS A 172 -1.08 10.14 -2.69
N ALA A 173 0.06 10.01 -2.03
CA ALA A 173 0.59 8.72 -1.55
C ALA A 173 -0.42 7.99 -0.65
N LEU A 174 -1.21 8.74 0.12
CA LEU A 174 -2.41 8.28 0.84
C LEU A 174 -3.62 9.03 0.28
N ASN A 175 -4.49 8.32 -0.44
CA ASN A 175 -5.73 8.87 -0.98
C ASN A 175 -6.91 8.54 -0.06
N LEU A 176 -7.63 9.56 0.36
CA LEU A 176 -8.78 9.48 1.25
C LEU A 176 -10.09 9.90 0.57
N THR A 177 -10.05 10.17 -0.75
CA THR A 177 -11.22 10.71 -1.47
C THR A 177 -12.39 9.73 -1.51
N ASN A 178 -12.13 8.43 -1.60
CA ASN A 178 -13.19 7.41 -1.59
C ASN A 178 -13.96 7.45 -0.26
N LEU A 179 -13.24 7.50 0.85
CA LEU A 179 -13.82 7.57 2.19
C LEU A 179 -14.55 8.92 2.41
N ALA A 180 -13.93 10.03 2.01
CA ALA A 180 -14.49 11.37 2.15
C ALA A 180 -15.78 11.56 1.33
N ASN A 181 -15.86 10.96 0.15
CA ASN A 181 -17.03 11.01 -0.73
C ASN A 181 -18.06 9.90 -0.45
N GLY A 182 -17.79 8.99 0.49
CA GLY A 182 -18.67 7.86 0.80
C GLY A 182 -18.82 6.85 -0.35
N THR A 183 -17.87 6.81 -1.29
CA THR A 183 -17.94 5.93 -2.47
C THR A 183 -17.42 4.52 -2.18
N LYS A 184 -16.40 4.41 -1.32
CA LYS A 184 -15.85 3.15 -0.80
C LYS A 184 -15.39 3.40 0.64
N ASP A 185 -15.65 2.46 1.53
CA ASP A 185 -15.16 2.50 2.91
C ASP A 185 -13.71 1.97 2.96
N THR A 186 -12.79 2.67 2.30
CA THR A 186 -11.36 2.33 2.25
C THR A 186 -10.48 3.57 2.25
N VAL A 187 -9.29 3.42 2.84
CA VAL A 187 -8.15 4.31 2.60
C VAL A 187 -7.23 3.64 1.57
N GLU A 188 -6.67 4.41 0.65
CA GLU A 188 -5.88 3.89 -0.46
C GLU A 188 -4.44 4.41 -0.39
N PHE A 189 -3.47 3.50 -0.41
CA PHE A 189 -2.04 3.82 -0.53
C PHE A 189 -1.61 3.66 -1.99
N ARG A 190 -1.16 4.74 -2.61
CA ARG A 190 -0.79 4.83 -4.03
C ARG A 190 0.72 4.96 -4.26
N VAL A 191 1.50 4.84 -3.21
CA VAL A 191 2.93 5.13 -3.21
C VAL A 191 3.78 4.13 -4.00
N PHE A 192 3.31 2.90 -4.18
CA PHE A 192 4.13 1.81 -4.68
C PHE A 192 4.27 1.80 -6.20
N SER A 193 5.47 1.43 -6.68
CA SER A 193 5.74 1.19 -8.11
C SER A 193 5.15 -0.13 -8.55
N GLY A 194 4.96 -0.32 -9.86
CA GLY A 194 4.63 -1.63 -10.43
C GLY A 194 5.64 -2.70 -10.02
N SER A 195 5.17 -3.90 -9.74
CA SER A 195 6.00 -5.04 -9.37
C SER A 195 5.25 -6.36 -9.56
N LEU A 196 5.93 -7.36 -10.10
CA LEU A 196 5.51 -8.76 -10.11
C LEU A 196 6.29 -9.61 -9.08
N SER A 197 6.97 -8.95 -8.12
CA SER A 197 7.64 -9.64 -7.01
C SER A 197 6.67 -9.90 -5.87
N ALA A 198 6.40 -11.16 -5.57
CA ALA A 198 5.53 -11.56 -4.47
C ALA A 198 6.00 -10.96 -3.13
N THR A 199 7.31 -10.99 -2.84
CA THR A 199 7.89 -10.44 -1.60
C THR A 199 7.65 -8.93 -1.46
N LYS A 200 7.81 -8.16 -2.55
CA LYS A 200 7.54 -6.72 -2.51
C LYS A 200 6.06 -6.45 -2.30
N THR A 201 5.22 -7.07 -3.13
CA THR A 201 3.80 -6.77 -3.18
C THR A 201 3.11 -7.13 -1.87
N THR A 202 3.36 -8.32 -1.33
CA THR A 202 2.81 -8.70 -0.02
C THR A 202 3.41 -7.88 1.12
N GLY A 203 4.69 -7.52 1.04
CA GLY A 203 5.32 -6.65 2.02
C GLY A 203 4.69 -5.25 2.04
N TRP A 204 4.36 -4.69 0.90
CA TRP A 204 3.67 -3.39 0.82
C TRP A 204 2.26 -3.45 1.41
N VAL A 205 1.50 -4.52 1.16
CA VAL A 205 0.21 -4.74 1.81
C VAL A 205 0.37 -4.77 3.33
N GLN A 206 1.35 -5.52 3.84
CA GLN A 206 1.62 -5.61 5.29
C GLN A 206 1.99 -4.24 5.89
N VAL A 207 2.77 -3.42 5.18
CA VAL A 207 3.08 -2.04 5.61
C VAL A 207 1.82 -1.20 5.73
N CYS A 208 0.94 -1.24 4.73
CA CYS A 208 -0.30 -0.47 4.74
C CYS A 208 -1.21 -0.86 5.91
N LEU A 209 -1.40 -2.16 6.11
CA LEU A 209 -2.17 -2.70 7.23
C LEU A 209 -1.55 -2.29 8.58
N GLY A 210 -0.23 -2.39 8.71
CA GLY A 210 0.48 -1.98 9.92
C GLY A 210 0.35 -0.48 10.21
N LEU A 211 0.38 0.39 9.20
CA LEU A 211 0.18 1.83 9.38
C LEU A 211 -1.24 2.14 9.85
N VAL A 212 -2.26 1.48 9.26
CA VAL A 212 -3.66 1.64 9.69
C VAL A 212 -3.86 1.12 11.11
N GLU A 213 -3.35 -0.07 11.43
CA GLU A 213 -3.39 -0.61 12.80
C GLU A 213 -2.77 0.36 13.79
N ARG A 214 -1.59 0.90 13.51
CA ARG A 214 -0.93 1.90 14.37
C ARG A 214 -1.75 3.16 14.54
N ALA A 215 -2.46 3.61 13.52
CA ALA A 215 -3.36 4.75 13.61
C ALA A 215 -4.57 4.49 14.51
N LEU A 216 -5.08 3.27 14.50
CA LEU A 216 -6.25 2.87 15.31
C LEU A 216 -5.90 2.66 16.78
N VAL A 217 -4.78 1.99 17.07
CA VAL A 217 -4.39 1.64 18.45
C VAL A 217 -3.43 2.62 19.11
N GLY A 218 -2.78 3.46 18.32
CA GLY A 218 -1.74 4.37 18.79
C GLY A 218 -2.29 5.54 19.58
N LYS A 219 -1.87 5.69 20.84
CA LYS A 219 -2.21 6.84 21.71
C LYS A 219 -1.23 8.02 21.54
N ARG A 220 -0.05 7.78 20.98
CA ARG A 220 1.00 8.79 20.80
C ARG A 220 1.43 8.82 19.33
N LEU A 221 1.40 10.02 18.77
CA LEU A 221 2.05 10.29 17.50
C LEU A 221 3.57 10.34 17.72
N PRO A 222 4.38 9.88 16.75
CA PRO A 222 5.79 10.19 16.74
C PRO A 222 5.94 11.72 16.74
N LYS A 223 6.95 12.23 17.44
CA LYS A 223 7.31 13.64 17.29
C LYS A 223 7.62 13.87 15.82
N TRP A 224 6.84 14.76 15.20
CA TRP A 224 7.02 15.09 13.81
C TRP A 224 8.38 15.76 13.62
N THR A 225 9.28 15.09 12.95
CA THR A 225 10.47 15.72 12.38
C THR A 225 10.24 15.81 10.88
N PRO A 226 10.27 17.03 10.29
CA PRO A 226 10.16 17.14 8.85
C PRO A 226 11.21 16.22 8.22
N ALA A 227 10.79 15.30 7.32
CA ALA A 227 11.78 14.69 6.47
C ALA A 227 12.44 15.83 5.67
N PRO A 228 13.73 15.72 5.38
CA PRO A 228 14.41 16.70 4.56
C PRO A 228 13.62 16.92 3.27
N ALA A 229 13.45 18.17 2.88
CA ALA A 229 12.61 18.58 1.76
C ALA A 229 13.02 18.00 0.38
N THR A 230 14.10 17.27 0.33
CA THR A 230 14.66 16.72 -0.90
C THR A 230 15.22 15.33 -0.66
N GLY A 231 14.61 14.36 -1.33
CA GLY A 231 15.14 13.01 -1.46
C GLY A 231 14.97 12.15 -0.22
N GLY A 232 13.84 11.47 -0.12
CA GLY A 232 13.48 10.55 0.95
C GLY A 232 14.41 9.34 1.16
N TRP A 233 15.50 9.30 0.45
CA TRP A 233 16.57 8.30 0.49
C TRP A 233 17.70 8.66 1.46
N LYS A 234 17.73 9.89 1.96
CA LYS A 234 18.77 10.34 2.88
C LYS A 234 18.48 9.87 4.28
N LYS A 235 19.55 9.57 5.00
CA LYS A 235 19.53 9.10 6.39
C LYS A 235 18.68 10.00 7.29
N ALA A 236 17.81 9.40 8.07
CA ALA A 236 17.04 10.06 9.10
C ALA A 236 17.86 10.22 10.37
N GLY A 237 18.69 11.21 10.42
CA GLY A 237 19.62 11.41 11.53
C GLY A 237 20.88 10.54 11.41
N PRO A 238 21.87 10.71 12.32
CA PRO A 238 23.14 9.99 12.25
C PRO A 238 22.93 8.47 12.32
N GLY A 239 23.26 7.78 11.23
CA GLY A 239 23.30 6.32 11.19
C GLY A 239 21.98 5.59 10.90
N GLN A 240 20.82 6.27 10.82
CA GLN A 240 19.53 5.62 10.59
C GLN A 240 18.98 5.94 9.20
N SER A 241 18.57 4.91 8.44
CA SER A 241 17.89 5.08 7.16
C SER A 241 16.37 5.30 7.35
N GLU A 242 15.73 5.93 6.37
CA GLU A 242 14.28 6.12 6.37
C GLU A 242 13.53 4.79 6.40
N THR A 243 14.08 3.74 5.79
CA THR A 243 13.52 2.39 5.85
C THR A 243 13.57 1.83 7.27
N GLU A 244 14.67 1.99 8.00
CA GLU A 244 14.76 1.53 9.39
C GLU A 244 13.80 2.32 10.29
N ARG A 245 13.57 3.61 10.00
CA ARG A 245 12.56 4.40 10.70
C ARG A 245 11.17 3.82 10.49
N LEU A 246 10.80 3.50 9.24
CA LEU A 246 9.52 2.87 8.90
C LEU A 246 9.37 1.51 9.60
N LEU A 247 10.37 0.63 9.46
CA LEU A 247 10.35 -0.70 10.08
C LEU A 247 10.29 -0.63 11.62
N GLY A 248 11.04 0.29 12.22
CA GLY A 248 11.02 0.54 13.66
C GLY A 248 9.67 1.05 14.13
N TYR A 249 9.06 1.96 13.37
CA TYR A 249 7.72 2.47 13.68
C TYR A 249 6.65 1.37 13.61
N LEU A 250 6.75 0.46 12.65
CA LEU A 250 5.86 -0.70 12.52
C LEU A 250 6.18 -1.81 13.53
N ALA A 251 7.16 -1.61 14.40
CA ALA A 251 7.67 -2.61 15.32
C ALA A 251 8.29 -3.86 14.64
N TRP A 252 8.74 -3.71 13.41
CA TRP A 252 9.45 -4.76 12.65
C TRP A 252 10.96 -4.74 12.86
N GLY A 253 11.47 -3.77 13.63
CA GLY A 253 12.89 -3.66 14.00
C GLY A 253 13.26 -4.49 15.23
N LYS A 254 14.57 -4.69 15.44
CA LYS A 254 15.09 -5.29 16.68
C LYS A 254 14.68 -4.42 17.88
N GLY A 255 14.12 -5.03 18.92
CA GLY A 255 13.79 -4.38 20.19
C GLY A 255 12.34 -3.95 20.40
N TYR A 256 11.51 -3.96 19.35
CA TYR A 256 10.10 -3.62 19.48
C TYR A 256 9.15 -4.84 19.48
N ALA A 257 9.68 -6.01 19.78
CA ALA A 257 8.95 -7.28 19.69
C ALA A 257 7.72 -7.38 20.60
N ARG A 258 7.54 -6.48 21.56
CA ARG A 258 6.38 -6.50 22.46
C ARG A 258 5.99 -5.11 22.96
N ILE A 259 5.06 -4.46 22.28
CA ILE A 259 4.23 -3.46 22.93
C ILE A 259 2.99 -4.18 23.46
N GLN A 260 2.83 -4.30 24.77
CA GLN A 260 1.68 -4.92 25.45
C GLN A 260 1.44 -6.42 25.13
N GLY A 261 2.50 -7.21 24.96
CA GLY A 261 2.37 -8.65 24.73
C GLY A 261 1.88 -9.06 23.34
N ARG A 262 1.70 -8.11 22.41
CA ARG A 262 1.25 -8.36 21.06
C ARG A 262 2.41 -8.35 20.07
N GLN A 263 2.45 -9.34 19.22
CA GLN A 263 3.30 -9.35 18.05
C GLN A 263 2.61 -8.51 16.98
N TYR A 264 3.13 -7.31 16.71
CA TYR A 264 2.67 -6.51 15.60
C TYR A 264 3.36 -6.99 14.33
N GLY A 265 2.58 -7.23 13.31
CA GLY A 265 3.05 -7.65 12.02
C GLY A 265 2.44 -8.98 11.60
N TRP A 266 2.05 -9.01 10.35
CA TRP A 266 1.51 -10.18 9.71
C TRP A 266 2.64 -11.15 9.43
N ILE A 267 2.50 -12.36 9.92
CA ILE A 267 3.34 -13.47 9.52
C ILE A 267 2.52 -14.24 8.49
N SER A 268 2.89 -14.09 7.23
CA SER A 268 2.47 -15.03 6.21
C SER A 268 3.51 -16.13 6.15
N ASP A 269 3.11 -17.37 6.37
CA ASP A 269 3.99 -18.52 6.20
C ASP A 269 4.51 -18.62 4.75
N ALA A 270 3.77 -18.06 3.80
CA ALA A 270 4.15 -18.02 2.39
C ALA A 270 5.33 -17.08 2.09
N ILE A 271 5.46 -15.97 2.86
CA ILE A 271 6.56 -15.01 2.71
C ILE A 271 6.98 -14.52 4.10
N PRO A 272 8.07 -15.03 4.65
CA PRO A 272 8.56 -14.65 5.97
C PRO A 272 8.83 -13.16 6.09
N GLN A 273 8.46 -12.56 7.22
CA GLN A 273 8.68 -11.13 7.52
C GLN A 273 10.15 -10.72 7.37
N ASP A 274 11.08 -11.60 7.69
CA ASP A 274 12.52 -11.30 7.55
C ASP A 274 12.93 -11.18 6.09
N ALA A 275 12.34 -11.95 5.18
CA ALA A 275 12.54 -11.81 3.74
C ALA A 275 12.02 -10.45 3.23
N VAL A 276 10.85 -10.02 3.69
CA VAL A 276 10.30 -8.70 3.37
C VAL A 276 11.20 -7.57 3.89
N LYS A 277 11.67 -7.66 5.13
CA LYS A 277 12.61 -6.66 5.71
C LYS A 277 13.94 -6.61 4.94
N ALA A 278 14.47 -7.76 4.57
CA ALA A 278 15.71 -7.83 3.79
C ALA A 278 15.52 -7.19 2.41
N GLU A 279 14.42 -7.47 1.75
CA GLU A 279 14.11 -6.87 0.45
C GLU A 279 13.94 -5.35 0.55
N PHE A 280 13.23 -4.84 1.54
CA PHE A 280 13.07 -3.40 1.75
C PHE A 280 14.42 -2.70 1.99
N ARG A 281 15.30 -3.31 2.80
CA ARG A 281 16.66 -2.80 3.02
C ARG A 281 17.48 -2.79 1.72
N ARG A 282 17.31 -3.83 0.89
CA ARG A 282 17.97 -3.90 -0.43
C ARG A 282 17.47 -2.80 -1.37
N LEU A 283 16.16 -2.57 -1.42
CA LEU A 283 15.53 -1.54 -2.26
C LEU A 283 15.96 -0.13 -1.84
N ALA A 284 16.06 0.13 -0.56
CA ALA A 284 16.46 1.42 0.00
C ALA A 284 17.90 1.83 -0.32
N LYS A 285 18.73 0.92 -0.84
CA LYS A 285 20.11 1.19 -1.27
C LYS A 285 20.20 1.67 -2.72
N LYS A 286 19.14 1.52 -3.52
CA LYS A 286 19.06 1.97 -4.90
C LYS A 286 18.68 3.46 -4.99
#